data_c7ef44d212a285cad6e88515cfd48f6c
#
_entry.id   c7ef44d212a285cad6e88515cfd48f6c
#
_cell.length_a   1.000
_cell.length_b   1.000
_cell.length_c   1.000
_cell.angle_alpha   90.00
_cell.angle_beta   90.00
_cell.angle_gamma   90.00
#
_symmetry.space_group_name_H-M   'P 1'
#
loop_
_entity.id
_entity.type
_entity.pdbx_description
1 polymer ?
#
loop_
_entity_poly.entity_id
_entity_poly.type
_entity_poly.pdbx_seq_one_letter_code
_entity_poly.pdbx_strand_id
1 'polypeptide(L)'
;MKFLTLEVENFMALANAKVELDQRGLVLIQGVNAGDSSAASNGAGKSTLMNSLMWCIYGETSHGVKGDDVLSTGHEKNCRVKVTIEDEGKRYAIIRHRKHKEFKNRLIVRGEDGDMTKGKDSLTQEFVERLIGASKEVFMASIYASQ
;
A
#
# COMPACT_ATOMS: atom_id res chain seq x y z
N MET A 1 5.54 5.28 15.40
CA MET A 1 4.54 5.18 14.31
C MET A 1 3.99 3.77 14.21
N LYS A 2 2.69 3.66 13.93
CA LYS A 2 2.02 2.36 13.78
C LYS A 2 1.35 2.28 12.43
N PHE A 3 1.41 1.11 11.81
CA PHE A 3 0.62 0.80 10.63
C PHE A 3 -0.67 0.15 11.10
N LEU A 4 -1.81 0.72 10.72
CA LEU A 4 -3.11 0.27 11.22
C LEU A 4 -3.84 -0.64 10.24
N THR A 5 -4.03 -0.20 9.00
CA THR A 5 -4.75 -0.99 8.00
C THR A 5 -4.13 -0.83 6.62
N LEU A 6 -4.38 -1.83 5.78
CA LEU A 6 -3.99 -1.84 4.37
C LEU A 6 -5.20 -2.27 3.55
N GLU A 7 -5.58 -1.45 2.58
CA GLU A 7 -6.68 -1.74 1.67
C GLU A 7 -6.14 -1.75 0.24
N VAL A 8 -6.47 -2.79 -0.51
CA VAL A 8 -5.92 -3.03 -1.84
C VAL A 8 -7.05 -3.27 -2.84
N GLU A 9 -6.96 -2.63 -4.00
CA GLU A 9 -7.85 -2.86 -5.14
C GLU A 9 -7.04 -3.04 -6.41
N ASN A 10 -7.26 -4.13 -7.11
CA ASN A 10 -6.68 -4.40 -8.43
C ASN A 10 -5.16 -4.23 -8.49
N PHE A 11 -4.48 -4.78 -7.51
CA PHE A 11 -3.03 -4.75 -7.45
C PHE A 11 -2.49 -6.17 -7.65
N MET A 12 -1.77 -6.39 -8.74
CA MET A 12 -1.18 -7.68 -9.09
C MET A 12 -2.24 -8.80 -9.03
N ALA A 13 -2.07 -9.81 -8.21
CA ALA A 13 -3.02 -10.92 -8.09
C ALA A 13 -4.21 -10.61 -7.18
N LEU A 14 -4.22 -9.45 -6.52
CA LEU A 14 -5.27 -9.09 -5.58
C LEU A 14 -6.33 -8.22 -6.25
N ALA A 15 -7.55 -8.72 -6.33
CA ALA A 15 -8.68 -7.93 -6.81
C ALA A 15 -9.17 -6.98 -5.72
N ASN A 16 -9.23 -7.47 -4.48
CA ASN A 16 -9.70 -6.69 -3.35
C ASN A 16 -9.21 -7.35 -2.06
N ALA A 17 -8.66 -6.56 -1.16
CA ALA A 17 -8.21 -7.06 0.14
C ALA A 17 -8.23 -5.94 1.18
N LYS A 18 -8.55 -6.30 2.40
CA LYS A 18 -8.41 -5.41 3.55
C LYS A 18 -7.73 -6.18 4.67
N VAL A 19 -6.66 -5.61 5.18
CA VAL A 19 -5.80 -6.29 6.15
C VAL A 19 -5.59 -5.39 7.36
N GLU A 20 -5.66 -5.96 8.54
CA GLU A 20 -5.27 -5.26 9.75
C GLU A 20 -3.78 -5.48 9.98
N LEU A 21 -3.06 -4.39 10.19
CA LEU A 21 -1.62 -4.43 10.45
C LEU A 21 -1.42 -4.15 11.94
N ASP A 22 -0.92 -5.14 12.69
CA ASP A 22 -0.67 -4.95 14.10
C ASP A 22 0.73 -5.45 14.46
N GLN A 23 1.03 -5.47 15.75
CA GLN A 23 2.34 -5.87 16.24
C GLN A 23 2.67 -7.34 15.97
N ARG A 24 1.67 -8.14 15.60
CA ARG A 24 1.85 -9.56 15.31
C ARG A 24 1.94 -9.85 13.82
N GLY A 25 1.91 -8.79 12.98
CA GLY A 25 2.04 -8.91 11.55
C GLY A 25 0.73 -8.67 10.81
N LEU A 26 0.61 -9.26 9.64
CA LEU A 26 -0.56 -9.08 8.78
C LEU A 26 -1.69 -10.02 9.19
N VAL A 27 -2.83 -9.44 9.56
CA VAL A 27 -4.04 -10.21 9.85
C VAL A 27 -5.09 -9.83 8.82
N LEU A 28 -5.50 -10.80 8.00
CA LEU A 28 -6.50 -10.56 6.96
C LEU A 28 -7.88 -10.41 7.58
N ILE A 29 -8.47 -9.22 7.45
CA ILE A 29 -9.82 -8.95 7.92
C ILE A 29 -10.83 -9.38 6.86
N GLN A 30 -10.55 -9.00 5.61
CA GLN A 30 -11.45 -9.22 4.50
C GLN A 30 -10.63 -9.21 3.22
N GLY A 31 -10.74 -10.23 2.43
CA GLY A 31 -9.97 -10.26 1.20
C GLY A 31 -10.50 -11.26 0.21
N VAL A 32 -10.37 -10.88 -1.05
CA VAL A 32 -10.71 -11.73 -2.18
C VAL A 32 -9.58 -11.59 -3.18
N ASN A 33 -8.93 -12.68 -3.55
CA ASN A 33 -7.99 -12.57 -4.65
C ASN A 33 -8.60 -13.12 -5.93
N ALA A 34 -7.93 -12.89 -7.04
CA ALA A 34 -8.46 -13.23 -8.35
C ALA A 34 -8.52 -14.74 -8.59
N GLY A 35 -7.93 -15.50 -7.71
CA GLY A 35 -7.94 -16.95 -7.81
C GLY A 35 -8.56 -17.60 -6.59
N ASP A 36 -7.88 -18.60 -6.08
CA ASP A 36 -8.32 -19.36 -4.92
C ASP A 36 -7.99 -18.63 -3.62
N SER A 37 -9.00 -18.46 -2.77
CA SER A 37 -8.80 -17.80 -1.49
C SER A 37 -7.82 -18.53 -0.57
N SER A 38 -7.71 -19.83 -0.70
CA SER A 38 -6.77 -20.59 0.12
C SER A 38 -5.32 -20.29 -0.27
N ALA A 39 -5.09 -19.97 -1.54
CA ALA A 39 -3.77 -19.59 -2.00
C ALA A 39 -3.34 -18.22 -1.43
N ALA A 40 -4.29 -17.35 -1.19
CA ALA A 40 -4.00 -16.01 -0.65
C ALA A 40 -3.50 -16.06 0.78
N SER A 41 -3.85 -17.08 1.53
CA SER A 41 -3.41 -17.21 2.92
C SER A 41 -1.98 -17.73 3.03
N ASN A 42 -1.38 -18.13 1.93
CA ASN A 42 -0.03 -18.67 1.90
C ASN A 42 0.98 -17.62 1.42
N GLY A 43 2.22 -18.05 1.23
CA GLY A 43 3.33 -17.17 0.92
C GLY A 43 3.10 -16.22 -0.25
N ALA A 44 2.47 -16.68 -1.32
CA ALA A 44 2.26 -15.87 -2.51
C ALA A 44 1.32 -14.68 -2.25
N GLY A 45 0.20 -14.93 -1.57
CA GLY A 45 -0.74 -13.86 -1.22
C GLY A 45 -0.16 -12.89 -0.23
N LYS A 46 0.56 -13.42 0.76
CA LYS A 46 1.21 -12.60 1.78
C LYS A 46 2.29 -11.71 1.16
N SER A 47 3.07 -12.27 0.25
CA SER A 47 4.09 -11.52 -0.46
C SER A 47 3.47 -10.40 -1.31
N THR A 48 2.35 -10.66 -1.96
CA THR A 48 1.66 -9.64 -2.74
C THR A 48 1.13 -8.52 -1.85
N LEU A 49 0.62 -8.84 -0.67
CA LEU A 49 0.17 -7.83 0.29
C LEU A 49 1.34 -6.96 0.74
N MET A 50 2.49 -7.56 1.03
CA MET A 50 3.68 -6.80 1.41
C MET A 50 4.15 -5.90 0.27
N ASN A 51 4.10 -6.41 -0.96
CA ASN A 51 4.47 -5.62 -2.14
C ASN A 51 3.50 -4.46 -2.36
N SER A 52 2.21 -4.63 -2.05
CA SER A 52 1.25 -3.54 -2.17
C SER A 52 1.55 -2.44 -1.14
N LEU A 53 1.93 -2.82 0.07
CA LEU A 53 2.33 -1.88 1.10
C LEU A 53 3.56 -1.09 0.65
N MET A 54 4.57 -1.77 0.13
CA MET A 54 5.80 -1.13 -0.37
C MET A 54 5.50 -0.17 -1.51
N TRP A 55 4.66 -0.61 -2.46
CA TRP A 55 4.29 0.24 -3.59
C TRP A 55 3.53 1.48 -3.15
N CYS A 56 2.62 1.33 -2.20
CA CYS A 56 1.84 2.47 -1.70
C CYS A 56 2.75 3.55 -1.11
N ILE A 57 3.74 3.15 -0.33
CA ILE A 57 4.62 4.08 0.36
C ILE A 57 5.73 4.62 -0.55
N TYR A 58 6.35 3.77 -1.35
CA TYR A 58 7.55 4.15 -2.11
C TYR A 58 7.36 4.20 -3.62
N GLY A 59 6.23 3.75 -4.13
CA GLY A 59 5.97 3.77 -5.58
C GLY A 59 6.53 2.58 -6.32
N GLU A 60 7.13 1.63 -5.63
CA GLU A 60 7.62 0.39 -6.23
C GLU A 60 7.63 -0.74 -5.21
N THR A 61 7.58 -1.97 -5.69
CA THR A 61 7.61 -3.14 -4.82
C THR A 61 9.03 -3.44 -4.36
N SER A 62 9.18 -4.47 -3.52
CA SER A 62 10.49 -4.90 -3.06
C SER A 62 11.42 -5.32 -4.20
N HIS A 63 10.87 -5.77 -5.31
CA HIS A 63 11.63 -6.18 -6.50
C HIS A 63 11.66 -5.10 -7.58
N GLY A 64 11.26 -3.88 -7.26
CA GLY A 64 11.33 -2.77 -8.19
C GLY A 64 10.20 -2.71 -9.22
N VAL A 65 9.14 -3.47 -9.05
CA VAL A 65 7.97 -3.41 -9.94
C VAL A 65 7.24 -2.10 -9.70
N LYS A 66 6.95 -1.36 -10.77
CA LYS A 66 6.34 -0.04 -10.68
C LYS A 66 5.53 0.25 -11.93
N GLY A 67 4.82 1.40 -11.92
CA GLY A 67 4.02 1.83 -13.05
C GLY A 67 2.92 0.84 -13.37
N ASP A 68 2.66 0.63 -14.64
CA ASP A 68 1.59 -0.25 -15.08
C ASP A 68 1.84 -1.72 -14.76
N ASP A 69 3.07 -2.08 -14.40
CA ASP A 69 3.41 -3.46 -14.08
C ASP A 69 2.78 -3.93 -12.76
N VAL A 70 2.25 -3.02 -11.94
CA VAL A 70 1.54 -3.40 -10.72
C VAL A 70 0.07 -3.73 -10.97
N LEU A 71 -0.44 -3.48 -12.16
CA LEU A 71 -1.85 -3.69 -12.47
C LEU A 71 -2.18 -5.17 -12.55
N SER A 72 -3.42 -5.51 -12.17
CA SER A 72 -3.89 -6.89 -12.22
C SER A 72 -4.11 -7.35 -13.66
N THR A 73 -3.73 -8.58 -13.94
CA THR A 73 -4.04 -9.22 -15.22
C THR A 73 -5.56 -9.33 -15.38
N GLY A 74 -6.08 -8.80 -16.47
CA GLY A 74 -7.53 -8.80 -16.72
C GLY A 74 -8.26 -7.61 -16.10
N HIS A 75 -7.62 -6.88 -15.20
CA HIS A 75 -8.19 -5.66 -14.59
C HIS A 75 -7.10 -4.60 -14.57
N GLU A 76 -6.72 -4.13 -15.76
CA GLU A 76 -5.55 -3.28 -15.94
C GLU A 76 -5.88 -1.79 -15.71
N LYS A 77 -6.73 -1.52 -14.72
CA LYS A 77 -7.13 -0.16 -14.36
C LYS A 77 -7.68 -0.15 -12.95
N ASN A 78 -7.90 1.05 -12.43
CA ASN A 78 -8.48 1.29 -11.11
C ASN A 78 -7.72 0.63 -9.97
N CYS A 79 -6.39 0.63 -10.07
CA CYS A 79 -5.55 0.15 -8.99
C CYS A 79 -5.50 1.23 -7.90
N ARG A 80 -5.69 0.79 -6.66
CA ARG A 80 -5.67 1.69 -5.51
C ARG A 80 -5.19 0.92 -4.30
N VAL A 81 -4.19 1.48 -3.61
CA VAL A 81 -3.73 0.92 -2.34
C VAL A 81 -3.75 2.04 -1.30
N LYS A 82 -4.37 1.76 -0.16
CA LYS A 82 -4.46 2.72 0.94
C LYS A 82 -3.86 2.12 2.19
N VAL A 83 -2.94 2.87 2.79
CA VAL A 83 -2.33 2.51 4.07
C VAL A 83 -2.74 3.55 5.10
N THR A 84 -3.30 3.11 6.21
CA THR A 84 -3.62 3.98 7.33
C THR A 84 -2.56 3.80 8.40
N ILE A 85 -1.97 4.92 8.84
CA ILE A 85 -0.93 4.93 9.85
C ILE A 85 -1.31 5.86 10.99
N GLU A 86 -0.66 5.68 12.13
CA GLU A 86 -0.79 6.58 13.27
C GLU A 86 0.60 7.01 13.71
N ASP A 87 0.81 8.33 13.81
CA ASP A 87 2.08 8.89 14.23
C ASP A 87 1.82 10.03 15.21
N GLU A 88 2.41 9.93 16.38
CA GLU A 88 2.25 10.91 17.46
C GLU A 88 0.77 11.21 17.78
N GLY A 89 -0.04 10.14 17.80
CA GLY A 89 -1.45 10.26 18.14
C GLY A 89 -2.34 10.75 17.01
N LYS A 90 -1.79 10.99 15.83
CA LYS A 90 -2.55 11.45 14.67
C LYS A 90 -2.59 10.38 13.59
N ARG A 91 -3.72 10.26 12.92
CA ARG A 91 -3.91 9.29 11.84
C ARG A 91 -3.74 9.94 10.48
N TYR A 92 -3.10 9.20 9.58
CA TYR A 92 -2.89 9.61 8.20
C TYR A 92 -3.26 8.46 7.28
N ALA A 93 -3.83 8.80 6.12
CA ALA A 93 -4.09 7.83 5.07
C ALA A 93 -3.20 8.17 3.88
N ILE A 94 -2.42 7.19 3.43
CA ILE A 94 -1.58 7.31 2.25
C ILE A 94 -2.24 6.47 1.16
N ILE A 95 -2.62 7.08 0.05
CA ILE A 95 -3.41 6.43 -0.99
C ILE A 95 -2.71 6.63 -2.32
N ARG A 96 -2.26 5.53 -2.93
CA ARG A 96 -1.64 5.57 -4.24
C ARG A 96 -2.55 4.92 -5.27
N HIS A 97 -2.65 5.56 -6.42
CA HIS A 97 -3.52 5.13 -7.51
C HIS A 97 -2.70 4.83 -8.77
N ARG A 98 -3.20 3.91 -9.58
CA ARG A 98 -2.66 3.68 -10.91
C ARG A 98 -3.79 3.42 -11.88
N LYS A 99 -3.86 4.19 -12.96
CA LYS A 99 -4.94 4.15 -13.96
C LYS A 99 -6.32 4.15 -13.32
N HIS A 100 -6.48 4.92 -12.27
CA HIS A 100 -7.76 5.08 -11.59
C HIS A 100 -8.67 6.01 -12.41
N LYS A 101 -9.94 5.65 -12.51
CA LYS A 101 -10.88 6.44 -13.31
C LYS A 101 -11.00 7.89 -12.83
N GLU A 102 -10.88 8.12 -11.55
CA GLU A 102 -11.05 9.43 -10.94
C GLU A 102 -9.72 10.11 -10.64
N PHE A 103 -8.81 9.40 -10.00
CA PHE A 103 -7.55 9.97 -9.50
C PHE A 103 -6.34 9.69 -10.39
N LYS A 104 -6.52 8.94 -11.46
CA LYS A 104 -5.45 8.63 -12.43
C LYS A 104 -4.27 7.92 -11.74
N ASN A 105 -3.12 8.58 -11.69
CA ASN A 105 -1.90 8.00 -11.10
C ASN A 105 -1.46 8.78 -9.85
N ARG A 106 -2.38 9.47 -9.20
CA ARG A 106 -2.02 10.36 -8.10
C ARG A 106 -1.69 9.63 -6.80
N LEU A 107 -0.80 10.25 -6.05
CA LEU A 107 -0.51 9.91 -4.66
C LEU A 107 -1.19 10.95 -3.78
N ILE A 108 -2.04 10.50 -2.87
CA ILE A 108 -2.83 11.36 -1.99
C ILE A 108 -2.48 11.04 -0.54
N VAL A 109 -2.38 12.09 0.28
CA VAL A 109 -2.22 11.92 1.73
C VAL A 109 -3.31 12.73 2.42
N ARG A 110 -4.03 12.09 3.33
CA ARG A 110 -5.07 12.75 4.13
C ARG A 110 -4.77 12.58 5.60
N GLY A 111 -4.85 13.67 6.34
CA GLY A 111 -4.72 13.66 7.79
C GLY A 111 -6.05 13.90 8.46
N GLU A 112 -6.03 13.97 9.79
CA GLU A 112 -7.25 14.25 10.57
C GLU A 112 -7.78 15.66 10.30
N ASP A 113 -6.89 16.56 9.92
CA ASP A 113 -7.24 17.96 9.66
C ASP A 113 -7.54 18.24 8.19
N GLY A 114 -7.55 17.22 7.34
CA GLY A 114 -7.89 17.37 5.93
C GLY A 114 -6.84 16.84 4.99
N ASP A 115 -6.92 17.29 3.74
CA ASP A 115 -6.06 16.85 2.65
C ASP A 115 -4.67 17.46 2.79
N MET A 116 -3.65 16.61 2.86
CA MET A 116 -2.25 17.02 2.98
C MET A 116 -1.45 16.78 1.71
N THR A 117 -2.12 16.45 0.63
CA THR A 117 -1.49 16.20 -0.67
C THR A 117 -0.82 17.46 -1.20
N LYS A 118 0.40 17.31 -1.70
CA LYS A 118 1.13 18.44 -2.27
C LYS A 118 0.73 18.67 -3.73
N GLY A 119 1.21 19.73 -4.34
CA GLY A 119 0.86 20.09 -5.70
C GLY A 119 1.39 19.14 -6.76
N LYS A 120 2.47 18.42 -6.46
CA LYS A 120 3.08 17.43 -7.37
C LYS A 120 3.28 16.13 -6.63
N ASP A 121 3.14 15.01 -7.35
CA ASP A 121 3.35 13.69 -6.75
C ASP A 121 4.76 13.51 -6.18
N SER A 122 5.77 14.11 -6.80
CA SER A 122 7.13 14.06 -6.27
C SER A 122 7.25 14.72 -4.91
N LEU A 123 6.54 15.81 -4.70
CA LEU A 123 6.54 16.50 -3.40
C LEU A 123 5.73 15.72 -2.36
N THR A 124 4.63 15.12 -2.78
CA THR A 124 3.85 14.26 -1.90
C THR A 124 4.67 13.04 -1.50
N GLN A 125 5.44 12.48 -2.44
CA GLN A 125 6.32 11.35 -2.16
C GLN A 125 7.37 11.70 -1.11
N GLU A 126 7.98 12.88 -1.22
CA GLU A 126 8.95 13.34 -0.22
C GLU A 126 8.30 13.48 1.16
N PHE A 127 7.07 13.99 1.20
CA PHE A 127 6.33 14.14 2.45
C PHE A 127 6.05 12.76 3.08
N VAL A 128 5.65 11.79 2.26
CA VAL A 128 5.39 10.43 2.74
C VAL A 128 6.67 9.81 3.32
N GLU A 129 7.80 9.96 2.64
CA GLU A 129 9.06 9.39 3.12
C GLU A 129 9.51 10.03 4.42
N ARG A 130 9.29 11.32 4.58
CA ARG A 130 9.58 12.01 5.86
C ARG A 130 8.65 11.54 6.96
N LEU A 131 7.38 11.31 6.63
CA LEU A 131 6.38 10.85 7.59
C LEU A 131 6.72 9.44 8.08
N ILE A 132 7.10 8.56 7.17
CA ILE A 132 7.52 7.19 7.50
C ILE A 132 8.86 7.20 8.25
N GLY A 133 9.76 8.10 7.87
CA GLY A 133 11.04 8.25 8.54
C GLY A 133 12.07 7.20 8.19
N ALA A 134 11.90 6.48 7.08
CA ALA A 134 12.82 5.43 6.67
C ALA A 134 12.89 5.33 5.16
N SER A 135 14.05 4.97 4.63
CA SER A 135 14.19 4.65 3.22
C SER A 135 13.51 3.33 2.91
N LYS A 136 13.30 3.06 1.63
CA LYS A 136 12.72 1.80 1.18
C LYS A 136 13.50 0.60 1.73
N GLU A 137 14.83 0.66 1.67
CA GLU A 137 15.71 -0.44 2.11
C GLU A 137 15.59 -0.69 3.61
N VAL A 138 15.59 0.37 4.41
CA VAL A 138 15.45 0.27 5.86
C VAL A 138 14.07 -0.25 6.24
N PHE A 139 13.05 0.27 5.59
CA PHE A 139 11.66 -0.17 5.82
C PHE A 139 11.51 -1.65 5.49
N MET A 140 12.04 -2.06 4.34
CA MET A 140 11.98 -3.44 3.89
C MET A 140 12.63 -4.39 4.88
N ALA A 141 13.83 -4.05 5.34
CA ALA A 141 14.54 -4.86 6.34
C ALA A 141 13.73 -4.98 7.63
N SER A 142 13.13 -3.89 8.07
CA SER A 142 12.33 -3.86 9.30
C SER A 142 11.06 -4.72 9.18
N ILE A 143 10.35 -4.61 8.07
CA ILE A 143 9.10 -5.36 7.85
C ILE A 143 9.37 -6.86 7.69
N TYR A 144 10.33 -7.22 6.85
CA TYR A 144 10.60 -8.63 6.58
C TYR A 144 11.29 -9.33 7.75
N ALA A 145 12.05 -8.60 8.55
CA ALA A 145 12.68 -9.18 9.73
C ALA A 145 11.68 -9.54 10.82
N SER A 146 10.52 -8.87 10.85
CA SER A 146 9.51 -9.12 11.87
C SER A 146 8.61 -10.31 11.53
N GLN A 147 8.82 -10.93 10.40
CA GLN A 147 8.09 -12.12 10.00
C GLN A 147 8.86 -13.37 10.37
#